data_d9bc2d7a02837ca6d5f5b69ffe2b853c
#
_entry.id   d9bc2d7a02837ca6d5f5b69ffe2b853c
#
_cell.length_a   1.000
_cell.length_b   1.000
_cell.length_c   1.000
_cell.angle_alpha   90.00
_cell.angle_beta   90.00
_cell.angle_gamma   90.00
#
_symmetry.space_group_name_H-M   'P 1'
#
loop_
_entity.id
_entity.type
_entity.pdbx_description
1 polymer ?
#
loop_
_entity_poly.entity_id
_entity_poly.type
_entity_poly.pdbx_seq_one_letter_code
_entity_poly.pdbx_strand_id
1 'polypeptide(L)'
;MDNNLVDILVIGAGASSAAAVSNLSSLGVNILCLEQGDWMNTNEYPSNFKNWQTIRDQQFNQSPNIRKRETDYPINEEDSEIEVANFNGVGGGTILYSGHFPRMKPSDFSVKSLDGVGEDWPISYTTLEPYFAQNDINMGVSGLKGDPAIPEHELPLPPIAMGRMGEVIGQGYNKLGWHWWPSDTAIISEDYDGRAKCINLSPCNSGCSQGAKSSVDVAYWHKNLRKRGVELKTRCRVREILVDEKDRAKGVIYYDENGVECRHFA
;
A
#
# COMPACT_ATOMS: atom_id res chain seq x y z
N MET A 1 31.95 -16.53 -0.62
CA MET A 1 30.88 -16.08 0.29
C MET A 1 29.61 -16.73 -0.23
N ASP A 2 28.85 -17.32 0.66
CA ASP A 2 27.62 -18.02 0.27
C ASP A 2 26.65 -16.98 -0.30
N ASN A 3 26.39 -17.03 -1.61
CA ASN A 3 25.55 -16.04 -2.32
C ASN A 3 24.07 -16.05 -1.84
N ASN A 4 23.75 -16.89 -0.88
CA ASN A 4 22.41 -17.12 -0.36
C ASN A 4 22.21 -16.60 1.08
N LEU A 5 23.09 -15.73 1.58
CA LEU A 5 22.98 -15.14 2.92
C LEU A 5 22.81 -13.63 2.82
N VAL A 6 21.80 -13.09 3.49
CA VAL A 6 21.56 -11.65 3.65
C VAL A 6 21.37 -11.31 5.13
N ASP A 7 21.40 -10.03 5.49
CA ASP A 7 21.18 -9.60 6.87
C ASP A 7 19.68 -9.60 7.22
N ILE A 8 18.84 -9.27 6.24
CA ILE A 8 17.38 -9.23 6.41
C ILE A 8 16.70 -9.83 5.17
N LEU A 9 15.77 -10.75 5.42
CA LEU A 9 14.93 -11.33 4.37
C LEU A 9 13.48 -10.91 4.59
N VAL A 10 12.88 -10.34 3.54
CA VAL A 10 11.52 -9.80 3.55
C VAL A 10 10.63 -10.61 2.61
N ILE A 11 9.46 -11.01 3.10
CA ILE A 11 8.49 -11.80 2.34
C ILE A 11 7.33 -10.89 1.91
N GLY A 12 7.18 -10.71 0.61
CA GLY A 12 6.18 -9.86 -0.02
C GLY A 12 6.59 -8.39 -0.13
N ALA A 13 6.25 -7.75 -1.24
CA ALA A 13 6.56 -6.35 -1.55
C ALA A 13 5.35 -5.41 -1.37
N GLY A 14 4.53 -5.68 -0.36
CA GLY A 14 3.36 -4.86 -0.01
C GLY A 14 3.71 -3.58 0.77
N ALA A 15 2.70 -2.93 1.32
CA ALA A 15 2.80 -1.64 2.00
C ALA A 15 3.76 -1.66 3.20
N SER A 16 3.58 -2.62 4.11
CA SER A 16 4.38 -2.75 5.33
C SER A 16 5.86 -3.03 5.03
N SER A 17 6.12 -3.94 4.08
CA SER A 17 7.47 -4.28 3.64
C SER A 17 8.17 -3.09 3.01
N ALA A 18 7.49 -2.32 2.17
CA ALA A 18 8.03 -1.14 1.50
C ALA A 18 8.50 -0.08 2.51
N ALA A 19 7.69 0.19 3.55
CA ALA A 19 8.02 1.12 4.62
C ALA A 19 9.16 0.58 5.51
N ALA A 20 9.12 -0.70 5.88
CA ALA A 20 10.16 -1.34 6.68
C ALA A 20 11.52 -1.29 5.97
N VAL A 21 11.58 -1.72 4.70
CA VAL A 21 12.81 -1.67 3.88
C VAL A 21 13.32 -0.24 3.74
N SER A 22 12.42 0.75 3.60
CA SER A 22 12.83 2.15 3.51
C SER A 22 13.62 2.62 4.74
N ASN A 23 13.21 2.19 5.92
CA ASN A 23 13.91 2.55 7.16
C ASN A 23 15.16 1.68 7.40
N LEU A 24 15.03 0.37 7.27
CA LEU A 24 16.12 -0.59 7.53
C LEU A 24 17.32 -0.42 6.59
N SER A 25 17.08 -0.03 5.35
CA SER A 25 18.14 0.23 4.37
C SER A 25 19.11 1.36 4.79
N SER A 26 18.71 2.24 5.70
CA SER A 26 19.59 3.28 6.26
C SER A 26 20.65 2.73 7.21
N LEU A 27 20.49 1.49 7.68
CA LEU A 27 21.43 0.82 8.58
C LEU A 27 22.64 0.22 7.85
N GLY A 28 22.68 0.27 6.51
CA GLY A 28 23.78 -0.26 5.70
C GLY A 28 23.81 -1.79 5.62
N VAL A 29 22.68 -2.45 5.89
CA VAL A 29 22.51 -3.90 5.85
C VAL A 29 22.07 -4.37 4.46
N ASN A 30 22.32 -5.65 4.13
CA ASN A 30 21.85 -6.28 2.90
C ASN A 30 20.45 -6.83 3.11
N ILE A 31 19.51 -6.38 2.29
CA ILE A 31 18.09 -6.74 2.35
C ILE A 31 17.68 -7.42 1.05
N LEU A 32 17.12 -8.61 1.15
CA LEU A 32 16.44 -9.27 0.05
C LEU A 32 14.94 -9.33 0.31
N CYS A 33 14.15 -8.79 -0.61
CA CYS A 33 12.70 -8.96 -0.64
C CYS A 33 12.32 -9.97 -1.72
N LEU A 34 11.47 -10.95 -1.37
CA LEU A 34 10.91 -11.94 -2.29
C LEU A 34 9.42 -11.64 -2.48
N GLU A 35 9.02 -11.32 -3.72
CA GLU A 35 7.64 -11.04 -4.11
C GLU A 35 7.16 -12.12 -5.10
N GLN A 36 5.96 -12.66 -4.86
CA GLN A 36 5.40 -13.72 -5.71
C GLN A 36 4.87 -13.20 -7.05
N GLY A 37 4.43 -11.96 -7.11
CA GLY A 37 3.94 -11.33 -8.34
C GLY A 37 5.04 -10.54 -9.07
N ASP A 38 4.61 -9.81 -10.09
CA ASP A 38 5.46 -8.99 -10.94
C ASP A 38 5.35 -7.50 -10.63
N TRP A 39 6.23 -6.72 -11.25
CA TRP A 39 6.00 -5.29 -11.42
C TRP A 39 4.81 -5.05 -12.35
N MET A 40 4.02 -4.03 -12.02
CA MET A 40 2.95 -3.61 -12.91
C MET A 40 3.48 -2.78 -14.07
N ASN A 41 3.05 -3.15 -15.26
CA ASN A 41 3.24 -2.32 -16.43
C ASN A 41 2.16 -1.22 -16.46
N THR A 42 2.57 0.03 -16.30
CA THR A 42 1.65 1.18 -16.27
C THR A 42 0.83 1.33 -17.56
N ASN A 43 1.31 0.78 -18.69
CA ASN A 43 0.57 0.80 -19.96
C ASN A 43 -0.64 -0.14 -19.97
N GLU A 44 -0.70 -1.11 -19.06
CA GLU A 44 -1.79 -2.08 -18.96
C GLU A 44 -2.94 -1.61 -18.08
N TYR A 45 -2.76 -0.53 -17.33
CA TYR A 45 -3.80 -0.04 -16.44
C TYR A 45 -5.06 0.40 -17.20
N PRO A 46 -6.26 0.11 -16.66
CA PRO A 46 -7.54 0.38 -17.31
C PRO A 46 -7.71 1.81 -17.79
N SER A 47 -7.17 2.80 -17.06
CA SER A 47 -7.26 4.22 -17.42
C SER A 47 -6.68 4.58 -18.80
N ASN A 48 -5.87 3.71 -19.41
CA ASN A 48 -5.31 3.90 -20.73
C ASN A 48 -6.28 3.48 -21.88
N PHE A 49 -7.42 2.86 -21.56
CA PHE A 49 -8.28 2.23 -22.54
C PHE A 49 -9.71 2.78 -22.50
N LYS A 50 -10.35 2.88 -23.68
CA LYS A 50 -11.76 3.33 -23.78
C LYS A 50 -12.74 2.40 -23.09
N ASN A 51 -12.45 1.09 -23.07
CA ASN A 51 -13.24 0.05 -22.41
C ASN A 51 -12.74 -0.25 -21.00
N TRP A 52 -12.25 0.75 -20.29
CA TRP A 52 -11.63 0.63 -18.98
C TRP A 52 -12.49 -0.11 -17.94
N GLN A 53 -13.81 0.03 -18.02
CA GLN A 53 -14.74 -0.65 -17.10
C GLN A 53 -14.67 -2.17 -17.28
N THR A 54 -14.70 -2.66 -18.51
CA THR A 54 -14.58 -4.10 -18.79
C THR A 54 -13.22 -4.65 -18.34
N ILE A 55 -12.15 -3.90 -18.60
CA ILE A 55 -10.79 -4.31 -18.18
C ILE A 55 -10.69 -4.34 -16.65
N ARG A 56 -11.26 -3.35 -15.96
CA ARG A 56 -11.32 -3.30 -14.50
C ARG A 56 -12.06 -4.52 -13.94
N ASP A 57 -13.22 -4.84 -14.51
CA ASP A 57 -14.08 -5.90 -13.99
C ASP A 57 -13.56 -7.31 -14.31
N GLN A 58 -12.57 -7.44 -15.19
CA GLN A 58 -11.90 -8.70 -15.57
C GLN A 58 -10.45 -8.75 -15.08
N GLN A 59 -9.52 -8.23 -15.87
CA GLN A 59 -8.06 -8.36 -15.66
C GLN A 59 -7.54 -7.57 -14.46
N PHE A 60 -8.27 -6.55 -14.01
CA PHE A 60 -7.97 -5.72 -12.84
C PHE A 60 -9.03 -5.82 -11.75
N ASN A 61 -9.83 -6.88 -11.77
CA ASN A 61 -10.75 -7.16 -10.68
C ASN A 61 -9.99 -7.31 -9.36
N GLN A 62 -10.58 -6.85 -8.27
CA GLN A 62 -9.96 -6.94 -6.95
C GLN A 62 -9.89 -8.39 -6.43
N SER A 63 -10.81 -9.26 -6.85
CA SER A 63 -10.76 -10.69 -6.52
C SER A 63 -9.80 -11.43 -7.47
N PRO A 64 -8.80 -12.14 -6.96
CA PRO A 64 -7.92 -12.99 -7.76
C PRO A 64 -8.65 -14.16 -8.40
N ASN A 65 -9.77 -14.63 -7.82
CA ASN A 65 -10.61 -15.69 -8.38
C ASN A 65 -11.28 -15.26 -9.71
N ILE A 66 -11.54 -13.95 -9.88
CA ILE A 66 -12.10 -13.38 -11.12
C ILE A 66 -10.98 -12.96 -12.06
N ARG A 67 -9.96 -12.27 -11.57
CA ARG A 67 -8.85 -11.71 -12.34
C ARG A 67 -7.99 -12.77 -13.03
N LYS A 68 -7.64 -13.84 -12.34
CA LYS A 68 -6.91 -15.03 -12.86
C LYS A 68 -5.64 -14.68 -13.63
N ARG A 69 -4.79 -13.78 -13.07
CA ARG A 69 -3.46 -13.54 -13.64
C ARG A 69 -2.57 -14.77 -13.40
N GLU A 70 -1.51 -14.92 -14.19
CA GLU A 70 -0.56 -16.03 -14.04
C GLU A 70 0.04 -16.13 -12.62
N THR A 71 0.23 -14.97 -11.97
CA THR A 71 0.75 -14.87 -10.60
C THR A 71 -0.32 -15.02 -9.52
N ASP A 72 -1.60 -15.05 -9.89
CA ASP A 72 -2.69 -15.25 -8.94
C ASP A 72 -2.81 -16.76 -8.56
N TYR A 73 -3.33 -17.00 -7.39
CA TYR A 73 -3.74 -18.31 -6.91
C TYR A 73 -5.18 -18.25 -6.42
N PRO A 74 -5.92 -19.35 -6.49
CA PRO A 74 -7.31 -19.35 -6.02
C PRO A 74 -7.35 -19.13 -4.50
N ILE A 75 -8.31 -18.32 -4.06
CA ILE A 75 -8.60 -18.11 -2.64
C ILE A 75 -9.88 -18.90 -2.34
N ASN A 76 -9.85 -19.70 -1.27
CA ASN A 76 -11.06 -20.36 -0.77
C ASN A 76 -11.90 -19.33 -0.01
N GLU A 77 -13.09 -19.06 -0.53
CA GLU A 77 -14.07 -18.12 0.03
C GLU A 77 -15.37 -18.83 0.45
N GLU A 78 -15.40 -20.19 0.45
CA GLU A 78 -16.63 -20.97 0.66
C GLU A 78 -17.30 -20.65 2.01
N ASP A 79 -16.53 -20.39 3.05
CA ASP A 79 -17.01 -20.09 4.40
C ASP A 79 -16.94 -18.57 4.73
N SER A 80 -16.73 -17.71 3.73
CA SER A 80 -16.59 -16.26 3.91
C SER A 80 -17.81 -15.50 3.37
N GLU A 81 -18.36 -14.61 4.17
CA GLU A 81 -19.37 -13.64 3.71
C GLU A 81 -18.76 -12.47 2.92
N ILE A 82 -17.42 -12.39 2.86
CA ILE A 82 -16.68 -11.28 2.27
C ILE A 82 -15.82 -11.81 1.13
N GLU A 83 -15.92 -11.21 -0.04
CA GLU A 83 -14.98 -11.42 -1.15
C GLU A 83 -13.61 -10.84 -0.80
N VAL A 84 -12.56 -11.63 -1.03
CA VAL A 84 -11.19 -11.21 -0.72
C VAL A 84 -10.65 -10.31 -1.82
N ALA A 85 -10.40 -9.05 -1.48
CA ALA A 85 -9.65 -8.14 -2.32
C ALA A 85 -8.14 -8.32 -2.06
N ASN A 86 -7.42 -8.82 -3.04
CA ASN A 86 -5.98 -9.05 -2.97
C ASN A 86 -5.29 -8.76 -4.30
N PHE A 87 -4.04 -8.34 -4.27
CA PHE A 87 -3.24 -8.13 -5.46
C PHE A 87 -1.82 -8.68 -5.27
N ASN A 88 -1.43 -9.58 -6.18
CA ASN A 88 -0.11 -10.20 -6.21
C ASN A 88 0.80 -9.43 -7.17
N GLY A 89 1.70 -8.66 -6.61
CA GLY A 89 2.64 -7.83 -7.35
C GLY A 89 3.34 -6.83 -6.45
N VAL A 90 4.38 -6.21 -6.98
CA VAL A 90 5.09 -5.15 -6.26
C VAL A 90 4.13 -3.99 -6.00
N GLY A 91 3.98 -3.66 -4.72
CA GLY A 91 2.97 -2.70 -4.25
C GLY A 91 1.78 -3.36 -3.54
N GLY A 92 1.53 -4.66 -3.77
CA GLY A 92 0.45 -5.41 -3.15
C GLY A 92 -0.91 -4.73 -3.31
N GLY A 93 -1.76 -4.80 -2.29
CA GLY A 93 -3.10 -4.20 -2.30
C GLY A 93 -3.14 -2.69 -2.58
N THR A 94 -2.03 -1.96 -2.43
CA THR A 94 -1.97 -0.53 -2.76
C THR A 94 -2.08 -0.23 -4.27
N ILE A 95 -1.90 -1.24 -5.11
CA ILE A 95 -2.18 -1.12 -6.56
C ILE A 95 -3.67 -0.88 -6.79
N LEU A 96 -4.55 -1.55 -6.02
CA LEU A 96 -6.00 -1.52 -6.21
C LEU A 96 -6.76 -0.61 -5.24
N TYR A 97 -6.13 0.03 -4.27
CA TYR A 97 -6.84 0.95 -3.38
C TYR A 97 -7.14 2.30 -4.07
N SER A 98 -8.11 3.04 -3.53
CA SER A 98 -8.56 4.30 -4.11
C SER A 98 -7.65 5.50 -3.82
N GLY A 99 -6.66 5.35 -2.96
CA GLY A 99 -5.83 6.45 -2.47
C GLY A 99 -6.41 7.17 -1.25
N HIS A 100 -7.55 6.71 -0.71
CA HIS A 100 -8.10 7.24 0.55
C HIS A 100 -7.12 6.95 1.70
N PHE A 101 -6.70 7.97 2.45
CA PHE A 101 -5.55 7.87 3.34
C PHE A 101 -5.68 8.68 4.64
N PRO A 102 -6.83 8.63 5.34
CA PRO A 102 -6.97 9.31 6.61
C PRO A 102 -6.11 8.63 7.69
N ARG A 103 -5.61 9.43 8.64
CA ARG A 103 -5.00 8.86 9.84
C ARG A 103 -6.06 8.23 10.74
N MET A 104 -5.67 7.20 11.50
CA MET A 104 -6.49 6.71 12.61
C MET A 104 -6.71 7.84 13.63
N LYS A 105 -7.89 7.86 14.25
CA LYS A 105 -8.20 8.80 15.32
C LYS A 105 -7.65 8.30 16.66
N PRO A 106 -7.39 9.18 17.64
CA PRO A 106 -6.99 8.73 18.99
C PRO A 106 -7.95 7.72 19.62
N SER A 107 -9.27 7.86 19.38
CA SER A 107 -10.31 6.92 19.83
C SER A 107 -10.15 5.50 19.29
N ASP A 108 -9.60 5.35 18.07
CA ASP A 108 -9.44 4.04 17.41
C ASP A 108 -8.42 3.14 18.15
N PHE A 109 -7.57 3.74 18.99
CA PHE A 109 -6.61 3.03 19.84
C PHE A 109 -7.18 2.53 21.15
N SER A 110 -8.41 2.95 21.52
CA SER A 110 -9.03 2.68 22.82
C SER A 110 -10.48 2.20 22.68
N VAL A 111 -10.78 1.44 21.64
CA VAL A 111 -12.15 1.02 21.30
C VAL A 111 -12.78 0.18 22.42
N LYS A 112 -12.03 -0.74 23.03
CA LYS A 112 -12.53 -1.55 24.13
C LYS A 112 -12.86 -0.71 25.36
N SER A 113 -11.95 0.20 25.73
CA SER A 113 -12.14 1.08 26.88
C SER A 113 -13.29 2.08 26.67
N LEU A 114 -13.51 2.55 25.44
CA LEU A 114 -14.53 3.56 25.12
C LEU A 114 -15.89 2.93 24.82
N ASP A 115 -15.93 1.87 24.04
CA ASP A 115 -17.15 1.32 23.46
C ASP A 115 -17.48 -0.09 23.97
N GLY A 116 -16.57 -0.73 24.73
CA GLY A 116 -16.75 -2.06 25.31
C GLY A 116 -16.60 -3.23 24.33
N VAL A 117 -16.17 -2.96 23.07
CA VAL A 117 -16.02 -3.96 22.01
C VAL A 117 -14.58 -4.00 21.48
N GLY A 118 -14.18 -5.12 20.88
CA GLY A 118 -12.82 -5.28 20.33
C GLY A 118 -11.75 -5.32 21.41
N GLU A 119 -10.56 -4.80 21.09
CA GLU A 119 -9.41 -4.69 22.00
C GLU A 119 -8.77 -3.31 21.86
N ASP A 120 -8.18 -2.79 22.94
CA ASP A 120 -7.35 -1.59 22.88
C ASP A 120 -6.00 -1.92 22.25
N TRP A 121 -5.46 -1.01 21.48
CA TRP A 121 -4.10 -1.14 20.97
C TRP A 121 -3.10 -0.98 22.12
N PRO A 122 -1.96 -1.72 22.13
CA PRO A 122 -0.91 -1.59 23.15
C PRO A 122 -0.06 -0.32 22.98
N ILE A 123 -0.39 0.54 22.02
CA ILE A 123 0.27 1.81 21.70
C ILE A 123 -0.79 2.90 21.52
N SER A 124 -0.41 4.15 21.70
CA SER A 124 -1.29 5.31 21.53
C SER A 124 -1.14 5.99 20.18
N TYR A 125 -2.10 6.83 19.81
CA TYR A 125 -1.98 7.75 18.67
C TYR A 125 -0.69 8.58 18.75
N THR A 126 -0.37 9.16 19.92
CA THR A 126 0.82 9.99 20.13
C THR A 126 2.13 9.24 19.88
N THR A 127 2.13 7.91 20.13
CA THR A 127 3.29 7.08 19.82
C THR A 127 3.49 6.92 18.31
N LEU A 128 2.40 6.84 17.54
CA LEU A 128 2.45 6.65 16.08
C LEU A 128 2.48 7.96 15.28
N GLU A 129 2.09 9.07 15.88
CA GLU A 129 1.99 10.37 15.20
C GLU A 129 3.24 10.74 14.39
N PRO A 130 4.49 10.63 14.90
CA PRO A 130 5.69 10.93 14.12
C PRO A 130 5.86 10.04 12.89
N TYR A 131 5.41 8.78 12.98
CA TYR A 131 5.47 7.83 11.87
C TYR A 131 4.38 8.09 10.83
N PHE A 132 3.19 8.53 11.26
CA PHE A 132 2.16 9.02 10.35
C PHE A 132 2.68 10.22 9.57
N ALA A 133 3.26 11.21 10.23
CA ALA A 133 3.82 12.40 9.59
C ALA A 133 4.90 12.04 8.56
N GLN A 134 5.81 11.12 8.91
CA GLN A 134 6.85 10.67 8.00
C GLN A 134 6.25 9.91 6.80
N ASN A 135 5.22 9.10 7.02
CA ASN A 135 4.55 8.36 5.96
C ASN A 135 3.76 9.27 5.03
N ASP A 136 3.09 10.31 5.55
CA ASP A 136 2.40 11.32 4.74
C ASP A 136 3.37 12.02 3.78
N ILE A 137 4.57 12.37 4.25
CA ILE A 137 5.63 12.94 3.41
C ILE A 137 6.08 11.94 2.34
N ASN A 138 6.36 10.69 2.73
CA ASN A 138 6.85 9.67 1.79
C ASN A 138 5.82 9.33 0.70
N MET A 139 4.55 9.31 1.08
CA MET A 139 3.43 9.04 0.18
C MET A 139 3.02 10.28 -0.64
N GLY A 140 3.33 11.49 -0.18
CA GLY A 140 2.84 12.72 -0.78
C GLY A 140 1.34 12.87 -0.57
N VAL A 141 0.91 12.81 0.70
CA VAL A 141 -0.51 12.91 1.06
C VAL A 141 -1.01 14.33 0.82
N SER A 142 -2.16 14.43 0.16
CA SER A 142 -2.88 15.68 -0.09
C SER A 142 -4.07 15.80 0.85
N GLY A 143 -4.27 16.96 1.45
CA GLY A 143 -5.42 17.20 2.33
C GLY A 143 -5.54 18.64 2.76
N LEU A 144 -6.60 18.95 3.49
CA LEU A 144 -6.90 20.26 4.03
C LEU A 144 -6.61 20.27 5.54
N LYS A 145 -5.73 21.17 5.99
CA LYS A 145 -5.41 21.34 7.41
C LYS A 145 -6.58 21.93 8.19
N GLY A 146 -6.56 21.71 9.51
CA GLY A 146 -7.41 22.42 10.45
C GLY A 146 -8.79 21.78 10.66
N ASP A 147 -8.97 20.49 10.37
CA ASP A 147 -10.17 19.74 10.75
C ASP A 147 -10.27 19.68 12.30
N PRO A 148 -11.30 20.30 12.92
CA PRO A 148 -11.45 20.28 14.36
C PRO A 148 -11.83 18.89 14.93
N ALA A 149 -12.17 17.94 14.09
CA ALA A 149 -12.58 16.58 14.52
C ALA A 149 -11.40 15.62 14.72
N ILE A 150 -10.19 16.01 14.33
CA ILE A 150 -8.97 15.19 14.44
C ILE A 150 -7.81 16.03 15.00
N PRO A 151 -6.77 15.42 15.57
CA PRO A 151 -5.57 16.15 15.97
C PRO A 151 -4.95 16.90 14.79
N GLU A 152 -4.53 18.16 15.05
CA GLU A 152 -3.87 18.95 14.03
C GLU A 152 -2.59 18.27 13.54
N HIS A 153 -2.40 18.25 12.23
CA HIS A 153 -1.23 17.69 11.60
C HIS A 153 -0.88 18.40 10.28
N GLU A 154 0.39 18.30 9.91
CA GLU A 154 0.90 18.85 8.67
C GLU A 154 0.76 17.84 7.53
N LEU A 155 0.38 18.34 6.36
CA LEU A 155 0.31 17.55 5.12
C LEU A 155 1.24 18.15 4.07
N PRO A 156 1.95 17.33 3.29
CA PRO A 156 2.92 17.83 2.31
C PRO A 156 2.26 18.55 1.13
N LEU A 157 1.00 18.25 0.81
CA LEU A 157 0.34 18.75 -0.38
C LEU A 157 -1.06 19.31 -0.07
N PRO A 158 -1.52 20.35 -0.80
CA PRO A 158 -2.88 20.85 -0.69
C PRO A 158 -3.92 19.82 -1.14
N PRO A 159 -5.18 19.98 -0.73
CA PRO A 159 -6.23 19.01 -1.08
C PRO A 159 -6.48 18.95 -2.59
N ILE A 160 -6.86 17.77 -3.08
CA ILE A 160 -7.37 17.61 -4.43
C ILE A 160 -8.72 18.36 -4.55
N ALA A 161 -8.93 19.04 -5.67
CA ALA A 161 -10.18 19.73 -5.94
C ALA A 161 -11.36 18.74 -5.91
N MET A 162 -12.39 19.06 -5.11
CA MET A 162 -13.58 18.22 -4.95
C MET A 162 -14.44 18.08 -6.20
N GLY A 163 -14.30 19.00 -7.14
CA GLY A 163 -15.17 19.11 -8.30
C GLY A 163 -16.60 19.55 -7.95
N ARG A 164 -17.41 19.79 -8.97
CA ARG A 164 -18.76 20.37 -8.83
C ARG A 164 -19.69 19.57 -7.92
N MET A 165 -19.63 18.26 -7.98
CA MET A 165 -20.48 17.41 -7.11
C MET A 165 -20.12 17.58 -5.64
N GLY A 166 -18.85 17.52 -5.29
CA GLY A 166 -18.38 17.72 -3.92
C GLY A 166 -18.73 19.11 -3.38
N GLU A 167 -18.61 20.16 -4.18
CA GLU A 167 -19.02 21.52 -3.82
C GLU A 167 -20.50 21.61 -3.47
N VAL A 168 -21.38 21.00 -4.27
CA VAL A 168 -22.82 21.01 -4.04
C VAL A 168 -23.18 20.23 -2.78
N ILE A 169 -22.56 19.08 -2.55
CA ILE A 169 -22.77 18.27 -1.34
C ILE A 169 -22.28 19.05 -0.10
N GLY A 170 -21.09 19.67 -0.15
CA GLY A 170 -20.56 20.49 0.93
C GLY A 170 -21.46 21.68 1.29
N GLN A 171 -22.06 22.34 0.28
CA GLN A 171 -23.07 23.38 0.51
C GLN A 171 -24.31 22.83 1.22
N GLY A 172 -24.72 21.60 0.91
CA GLY A 172 -25.81 20.92 1.59
C GLY A 172 -25.51 20.67 3.08
N TYR A 173 -24.33 20.14 3.38
CA TYR A 173 -23.88 19.93 4.77
C TYR A 173 -23.80 21.23 5.55
N ASN A 174 -23.27 22.30 4.94
CA ASN A 174 -23.23 23.62 5.59
C ASN A 174 -24.63 24.14 5.95
N LYS A 175 -25.64 23.95 5.08
CA LYS A 175 -27.03 24.33 5.37
C LYS A 175 -27.64 23.52 6.51
N LEU A 176 -27.22 22.29 6.70
CA LEU A 176 -27.67 21.42 7.77
C LEU A 176 -26.88 21.60 9.08
N GLY A 177 -25.82 22.40 9.07
CA GLY A 177 -24.91 22.56 10.20
C GLY A 177 -24.09 21.29 10.50
N TRP A 178 -23.93 20.42 9.53
CA TRP A 178 -23.17 19.21 9.70
C TRP A 178 -21.69 19.46 9.45
N HIS A 179 -20.84 18.82 10.30
CA HIS A 179 -19.39 18.81 10.06
C HIS A 179 -19.07 17.99 8.82
N TRP A 180 -18.19 18.50 7.98
CA TRP A 180 -17.61 17.78 6.86
C TRP A 180 -16.21 18.36 6.55
N TRP A 181 -15.35 17.55 6.01
CA TRP A 181 -13.99 17.93 5.63
C TRP A 181 -13.52 17.15 4.41
N PRO A 182 -12.69 17.74 3.52
CA PRO A 182 -12.03 16.98 2.45
C PRO A 182 -11.15 15.90 3.06
N SER A 183 -11.32 14.66 2.60
CA SER A 183 -10.53 13.56 3.11
C SER A 183 -9.09 13.63 2.64
N ASP A 184 -8.16 13.25 3.51
CA ASP A 184 -6.77 13.06 3.16
C ASP A 184 -6.63 11.92 2.15
N THR A 185 -5.82 12.13 1.12
CA THR A 185 -5.62 11.18 0.03
C THR A 185 -4.13 11.03 -0.29
N ALA A 186 -3.67 9.80 -0.46
CA ALA A 186 -2.35 9.51 -0.99
C ALA A 186 -2.38 9.62 -2.53
N ILE A 187 -2.76 10.79 -3.02
CA ILE A 187 -2.77 11.16 -4.43
C ILE A 187 -2.17 12.55 -4.53
N ILE A 188 -1.09 12.69 -5.29
CA ILE A 188 -0.39 13.97 -5.36
C ILE A 188 -1.21 15.01 -6.14
N SER A 189 -1.50 16.12 -5.50
CA SER A 189 -2.28 17.24 -6.05
C SER A 189 -1.42 18.26 -6.82
N GLU A 190 -0.13 18.26 -6.59
CA GLU A 190 0.89 19.04 -7.29
C GLU A 190 2.06 18.12 -7.66
N ASP A 191 2.98 18.58 -8.51
CA ASP A 191 4.18 17.82 -8.84
C ASP A 191 5.00 17.57 -7.57
N TYR A 192 5.29 16.32 -7.27
CA TYR A 192 5.93 15.92 -6.03
C TYR A 192 6.84 14.70 -6.20
N ASP A 193 8.04 14.79 -5.66
CA ASP A 193 8.99 13.67 -5.59
C ASP A 193 9.24 13.02 -6.98
N GLY A 194 9.37 13.85 -8.02
CA GLY A 194 9.59 13.42 -9.40
C GLY A 194 8.37 12.82 -10.12
N ARG A 195 7.20 12.87 -9.51
CA ARG A 195 5.93 12.44 -10.08
C ARG A 195 5.06 13.63 -10.47
N ALA A 196 4.38 13.54 -11.61
CA ALA A 196 3.45 14.57 -12.05
C ALA A 196 2.12 14.50 -11.28
N LYS A 197 1.54 15.67 -11.01
CA LYS A 197 0.23 15.78 -10.31
C LYS A 197 -0.89 15.01 -11.00
N CYS A 198 -1.89 14.63 -10.23
CA CYS A 198 -3.08 13.94 -10.71
C CYS A 198 -3.85 14.75 -11.76
N ILE A 199 -4.18 14.13 -12.87
CA ILE A 199 -5.00 14.69 -13.94
C ILE A 199 -6.43 14.09 -13.98
N ASN A 200 -6.87 13.47 -12.89
CA ASN A 200 -8.21 12.91 -12.71
C ASN A 200 -8.61 11.85 -13.76
N LEU A 201 -7.76 10.85 -13.98
CA LEU A 201 -8.05 9.72 -14.87
C LEU A 201 -9.18 8.80 -14.38
N SER A 202 -9.57 8.90 -13.12
CA SER A 202 -10.73 8.29 -12.47
C SER A 202 -10.54 6.87 -11.91
N PRO A 203 -10.15 5.79 -12.61
CA PRO A 203 -10.18 4.45 -12.04
C PRO A 203 -9.01 4.15 -11.07
N CYS A 204 -8.90 4.94 -9.98
CA CYS A 204 -7.82 4.80 -8.99
C CYS A 204 -7.74 3.40 -8.38
N ASN A 205 -8.88 2.74 -8.16
CA ASN A 205 -8.98 1.39 -7.60
C ASN A 205 -8.61 0.26 -8.58
N SER A 206 -8.06 0.59 -9.73
CA SER A 206 -7.59 -0.38 -10.73
C SER A 206 -6.15 -0.08 -11.18
N GLY A 207 -5.40 0.66 -10.35
CA GLY A 207 -4.07 1.15 -10.71
C GLY A 207 -4.09 2.57 -11.25
N CYS A 208 -2.92 3.20 -11.27
CA CYS A 208 -2.74 4.57 -11.76
C CYS A 208 -1.66 4.61 -12.83
N SER A 209 -2.06 4.72 -14.10
CA SER A 209 -1.13 4.78 -15.24
C SER A 209 -0.18 5.97 -15.19
N GLN A 210 -0.57 7.04 -14.49
CA GLN A 210 0.23 8.25 -14.32
C GLN A 210 1.19 8.19 -13.14
N GLY A 211 0.99 7.26 -12.18
CA GLY A 211 1.76 7.20 -10.94
C GLY A 211 1.46 8.31 -9.93
N ALA A 212 0.40 9.11 -10.15
CA ALA A 212 -0.01 10.17 -9.22
C ALA A 212 -0.67 9.63 -7.94
N LYS A 213 -1.39 8.51 -8.01
CA LYS A 213 -1.81 7.77 -6.83
C LYS A 213 -0.59 7.05 -6.24
N SER A 214 -0.34 7.27 -4.98
CA SER A 214 0.83 6.76 -4.27
C SER A 214 0.62 5.33 -3.80
N SER A 215 0.58 4.37 -4.74
CA SER A 215 0.85 2.98 -4.40
C SER A 215 2.33 2.82 -4.04
N VAL A 216 2.65 1.85 -3.18
CA VAL A 216 4.02 1.77 -2.61
C VAL A 216 5.08 1.30 -3.61
N ASP A 217 4.70 0.78 -4.79
CA ASP A 217 5.61 0.56 -5.90
C ASP A 217 6.25 1.89 -6.35
N VAL A 218 5.44 2.94 -6.55
CA VAL A 218 5.94 4.26 -6.97
C VAL A 218 6.43 5.12 -5.82
N ALA A 219 5.79 5.07 -4.64
CA ALA A 219 6.13 5.92 -3.51
C ALA A 219 7.37 5.46 -2.74
N TYR A 220 7.60 4.15 -2.66
CA TYR A 220 8.67 3.55 -1.86
C TYR A 220 9.63 2.67 -2.65
N TRP A 221 9.14 1.65 -3.39
CA TRP A 221 10.01 0.64 -3.98
C TRP A 221 10.98 1.19 -5.01
N HIS A 222 10.58 2.11 -5.88
CA HIS A 222 11.51 2.76 -6.80
C HIS A 222 12.64 3.51 -6.11
N LYS A 223 12.41 4.05 -4.91
CA LYS A 223 13.45 4.70 -4.09
C LYS A 223 14.30 3.69 -3.33
N ASN A 224 13.66 2.66 -2.76
CA ASN A 224 14.34 1.62 -2.00
C ASN A 224 15.38 0.90 -2.84
N LEU A 225 15.05 0.54 -4.09
CA LEU A 225 15.96 -0.15 -5.00
C LEU A 225 17.16 0.68 -5.47
N ARG A 226 17.13 2.00 -5.25
CA ARG A 226 18.30 2.88 -5.50
C ARG A 226 19.30 2.84 -4.34
N LYS A 227 18.91 2.28 -3.19
CA LYS A 227 19.76 2.20 -2.02
C LYS A 227 20.67 0.98 -2.11
N ARG A 228 21.93 1.17 -1.68
CA ARG A 228 22.91 0.07 -1.66
C ARG A 228 22.44 -1.03 -0.70
N GLY A 229 22.56 -2.29 -1.14
CA GLY A 229 22.24 -3.46 -0.33
C GLY A 229 20.75 -3.86 -0.35
N VAL A 230 19.89 -3.15 -1.10
CA VAL A 230 18.49 -3.54 -1.25
C VAL A 230 18.27 -4.27 -2.58
N GLU A 231 17.76 -5.48 -2.52
CA GLU A 231 17.39 -6.30 -3.67
C GLU A 231 15.91 -6.73 -3.54
N LEU A 232 15.20 -6.73 -4.66
CA LEU A 232 13.84 -7.26 -4.79
C LEU A 232 13.83 -8.27 -5.94
N LYS A 233 13.42 -9.51 -5.63
CA LYS A 233 13.16 -10.54 -6.63
C LYS A 233 11.67 -10.74 -6.77
N THR A 234 11.17 -10.60 -7.98
CA THR A 234 9.77 -10.90 -8.36
C THR A 234 9.62 -12.35 -8.81
N ARG A 235 8.39 -12.82 -8.94
CA ARG A 235 8.05 -14.22 -9.28
C ARG A 235 8.70 -15.24 -8.36
N CYS A 236 8.91 -14.85 -7.09
CA CYS A 236 9.52 -15.67 -6.05
C CYS A 236 8.48 -15.98 -4.98
N ARG A 237 7.87 -17.16 -5.05
CA ARG A 237 6.81 -17.56 -4.12
C ARG A 237 7.38 -18.31 -2.93
N VAL A 238 7.43 -17.66 -1.77
CA VAL A 238 7.86 -18.30 -0.53
C VAL A 238 6.83 -19.36 -0.11
N ARG A 239 7.31 -20.57 0.12
CA ARG A 239 6.54 -21.73 0.56
C ARG A 239 6.64 -21.96 2.06
N GLU A 240 7.84 -21.75 2.63
CA GLU A 240 8.15 -22.15 3.97
C GLU A 240 9.18 -21.23 4.62
N ILE A 241 8.98 -20.93 5.89
CA ILE A 241 9.98 -20.26 6.74
C ILE A 241 10.78 -21.36 7.45
N LEU A 242 12.08 -21.36 7.24
CA LEU A 242 12.99 -22.26 7.94
C LEU A 242 13.26 -21.73 9.35
N VAL A 243 13.18 -22.61 10.34
CA VAL A 243 13.48 -22.28 11.74
C VAL A 243 14.67 -23.11 12.25
N ASP A 244 15.34 -22.60 13.26
CA ASP A 244 16.38 -23.32 13.99
C ASP A 244 15.78 -24.18 15.13
N GLU A 245 16.64 -24.88 15.88
CA GLU A 245 16.24 -25.72 17.01
C GLU A 245 15.58 -24.94 18.18
N LYS A 246 15.62 -23.61 18.14
CA LYS A 246 15.03 -22.69 19.12
C LYS A 246 13.83 -21.94 18.56
N ASP A 247 13.22 -22.44 17.49
CA ASP A 247 12.09 -21.83 16.77
C ASP A 247 12.36 -20.40 16.25
N ARG A 248 13.62 -20.04 15.99
CA ARG A 248 13.95 -18.75 15.39
C ARG A 248 14.05 -18.90 13.87
N ALA A 249 13.44 -17.95 13.13
CA ALA A 249 13.56 -17.89 11.69
C ALA A 249 15.05 -17.74 11.30
N LYS A 250 15.47 -18.51 10.30
CA LYS A 250 16.84 -18.52 9.76
C LYS A 250 16.91 -18.45 8.24
N GLY A 251 15.77 -18.45 7.56
CA GLY A 251 15.70 -18.42 6.11
C GLY A 251 14.36 -18.85 5.59
N VAL A 252 14.29 -19.02 4.27
CA VAL A 252 13.08 -19.46 3.56
C VAL A 252 13.39 -20.47 2.47
N ILE A 253 12.34 -21.26 2.13
CA ILE A 253 12.26 -22.01 0.89
C ILE A 253 11.24 -21.29 -0.02
N TYR A 254 11.59 -21.07 -1.27
CA TYR A 254 10.73 -20.42 -2.25
C TYR A 254 10.86 -21.07 -3.64
N TYR A 255 9.88 -20.88 -4.48
CA TYR A 255 9.94 -21.21 -5.90
C TYR A 255 10.29 -19.95 -6.69
N ASP A 256 11.26 -20.05 -7.60
CA ASP A 256 11.59 -18.97 -8.53
C ASP A 256 10.62 -18.90 -9.72
N GLU A 257 10.88 -18.00 -10.67
CA GLU A 257 10.08 -17.80 -11.88
C GLU A 257 9.96 -19.06 -12.77
N ASN A 258 10.87 -20.01 -12.64
CA ASN A 258 10.88 -21.27 -13.39
C ASN A 258 10.26 -22.42 -12.59
N GLY A 259 9.75 -22.15 -11.38
CA GLY A 259 9.24 -23.16 -10.46
C GLY A 259 10.32 -24.01 -9.79
N VAL A 260 11.58 -23.56 -9.82
CA VAL A 260 12.70 -24.25 -9.16
C VAL A 260 12.71 -23.89 -7.69
N GLU A 261 12.84 -24.91 -6.82
CA GLU A 261 12.96 -24.72 -5.38
C GLU A 261 14.33 -24.12 -5.05
N CYS A 262 14.31 -22.98 -4.39
CA CYS A 262 15.47 -22.22 -3.96
C CYS A 262 15.44 -21.99 -2.45
N ARG A 263 16.60 -21.65 -1.86
CA ARG A 263 16.72 -21.32 -0.43
C ARG A 263 17.51 -20.03 -0.26
N HIS A 264 17.07 -19.20 0.68
CA HIS A 264 17.83 -18.06 1.18
C HIS A 264 17.84 -18.05 2.70
N PHE A 265 18.92 -17.55 3.27
CA PHE A 265 19.15 -17.49 4.71
C PHE A 265 19.33 -16.03 5.17
N ALA A 266 18.94 -15.75 6.42
CA ALA A 266 19.10 -14.45 7.08
C ALA A 266 19.38 -14.66 8.58
#